data_07cae0008f01f3d7396a500d8f6cc826
#
_entry.id   07cae0008f01f3d7396a500d8f6cc826
#
_cell.length_a   1.000
_cell.length_b   1.000
_cell.length_c   1.000
_cell.angle_alpha   90.00
_cell.angle_beta   90.00
_cell.angle_gamma   90.00
#
_symmetry.space_group_name_H-M   'P 1'
#
loop_
_entity.id
_entity.type
_entity.pdbx_description
1 polymer ?
#
loop_
_entity_poly.entity_id
_entity_poly.type
_entity_poly.pdbx_seq_one_letter_code
_entity_poly.pdbx_strand_id
1 'polypeptide(L)'
;MNYYIIPKNNFNIAINPVIKTELISPFISYSLIYFLNNIYTQLLNIDELNITENESNRYAGETTIEYINRIVNPFEFIHTNVPGSCLSVSKVKPSSNIFFELMEVFQVCNITDILSLKKQINIAHLTSNNSSTIDLLNMLREDNDDSIIDIEFDYKKIYETFIDQPLLMKVDLFIFEFKETDYTDTQQYIKNMILVLFIIVSNQSNSGTSIIKIDNIFYKSIVDILFIFSAIFEKVFLIKPSISKITKGERFIICKNMNIDVISHTKLLQQLNAHLKMTLIDESLDKNIHSIIGNEIPYYFSNKIEESNVVIGQQQLEAYDQIINIFKNKNKDEKIETLKRNHIQKCIQWCEKNQIPHNKFVERVNIFLNAKKKDDIKDNKKDDSDKKDDSDKKDESDKKDDSDKKDLLDTDTK
;
A
#
# COMPACT_ATOMS: atom_id res chain seq x y z
N MET A 1 -4.76 8.62 -2.44
CA MET A 1 -3.35 8.25 -2.53
C MET A 1 -2.49 9.44 -2.19
N ASN A 2 -1.50 9.23 -1.33
CA ASN A 2 -0.56 10.28 -0.91
C ASN A 2 0.80 9.98 -1.52
N TYR A 3 1.36 10.95 -2.26
CA TYR A 3 2.73 10.85 -2.74
C TYR A 3 3.48 12.16 -2.52
N TYR A 4 4.77 12.04 -2.21
CA TYR A 4 5.65 13.15 -1.91
C TYR A 4 6.93 12.99 -2.72
N ILE A 5 7.35 14.05 -3.38
CA ILE A 5 8.64 14.10 -4.06
C ILE A 5 9.66 14.60 -3.04
N ILE A 6 10.69 13.80 -2.81
CA ILE A 6 11.80 14.18 -1.92
C ILE A 6 12.74 15.13 -2.68
N PRO A 7 13.16 16.22 -2.04
CA PRO A 7 14.06 17.19 -2.67
C PRO A 7 15.36 16.52 -3.11
N LYS A 8 15.79 16.80 -4.35
CA LYS A 8 17.09 16.36 -4.87
C LYS A 8 18.21 17.03 -4.09
N ASN A 9 19.21 16.25 -3.72
CA ASN A 9 20.40 16.73 -3.06
C ASN A 9 21.63 16.62 -3.98
N ASN A 10 22.62 17.48 -3.77
CA ASN A 10 23.91 17.34 -4.43
C ASN A 10 24.77 16.32 -3.69
N PHE A 11 25.47 15.48 -4.45
CA PHE A 11 26.30 14.44 -3.86
C PHE A 11 27.54 15.04 -3.16
N ASN A 12 27.45 15.22 -1.86
CA ASN A 12 28.58 15.54 -0.98
C ASN A 12 28.36 14.84 0.37
N ILE A 13 28.23 13.51 0.32
CA ILE A 13 27.91 12.71 1.49
C ILE A 13 29.15 12.00 1.97
N ALA A 14 29.43 12.12 3.26
CA ALA A 14 30.42 11.32 3.96
C ALA A 14 29.69 10.34 4.88
N ILE A 15 29.91 9.06 4.66
CA ILE A 15 29.41 8.02 5.57
C ILE A 15 30.28 8.05 6.83
N ASN A 16 29.66 8.38 7.93
CA ASN A 16 30.28 8.43 9.24
C ASN A 16 29.26 8.00 10.33
N PRO A 17 29.05 6.69 10.51
CA PRO A 17 28.01 6.20 11.40
C PRO A 17 28.25 6.60 12.85
N VAL A 18 27.20 7.03 13.52
CA VAL A 18 27.17 7.25 14.96
C VAL A 18 26.56 6.01 15.61
N ILE A 19 27.38 5.27 16.34
CA ILE A 19 27.00 4.02 17.00
C ILE A 19 27.09 4.24 18.51
N LYS A 20 26.02 3.92 19.25
CA LYS A 20 25.94 4.07 20.71
C LYS A 20 25.24 2.85 21.32
N THR A 21 25.42 2.68 22.64
CA THR A 21 24.72 1.66 23.43
C THR A 21 23.31 2.07 23.84
N GLU A 22 22.99 3.36 23.73
CA GLU A 22 21.67 3.90 24.05
C GLU A 22 20.61 3.37 23.10
N LEU A 23 19.35 3.30 23.57
CA LEU A 23 18.21 2.95 22.73
C LEU A 23 18.00 4.02 21.62
N ILE A 24 17.61 3.57 20.46
CA ILE A 24 17.32 4.45 19.32
C ILE A 24 16.03 5.21 19.61
N SER A 25 16.13 6.53 19.66
CA SER A 25 14.98 7.42 19.79
C SER A 25 14.52 7.93 18.43
N PRO A 26 13.24 8.25 18.25
CA PRO A 26 12.77 8.96 17.07
C PRO A 26 13.57 10.24 16.83
N PHE A 27 13.72 10.66 15.59
CA PHE A 27 14.38 11.90 15.19
C PHE A 27 13.36 12.99 14.83
N ILE A 28 12.22 12.59 14.26
CA ILE A 28 11.12 13.45 13.83
C ILE A 28 9.77 12.87 14.28
N SER A 29 8.72 13.68 14.23
CA SER A 29 7.32 13.24 14.45
C SER A 29 7.01 12.71 15.86
N TYR A 30 7.68 13.20 16.88
CA TYR A 30 7.49 12.75 18.27
C TYR A 30 6.04 12.79 18.75
N SER A 31 5.35 13.91 18.50
CA SER A 31 3.95 14.08 18.90
C SER A 31 3.03 13.06 18.24
N LEU A 32 3.26 12.79 16.95
CA LEU A 32 2.50 11.78 16.21
C LEU A 32 2.67 10.39 16.83
N ILE A 33 3.91 9.99 17.11
CA ILE A 33 4.21 8.69 17.73
C ILE A 33 3.51 8.57 19.08
N TYR A 34 3.54 9.62 19.89
CA TYR A 34 2.85 9.65 21.18
C TYR A 34 1.34 9.44 21.02
N PHE A 35 0.69 10.14 20.10
CA PHE A 35 -0.75 10.00 19.87
C PHE A 35 -1.12 8.63 19.30
N LEU A 36 -0.32 8.08 18.37
CA LEU A 36 -0.53 6.74 17.82
C LEU A 36 -0.43 5.66 18.92
N ASN A 37 0.58 5.75 19.79
CA ASN A 37 0.71 4.83 20.91
C ASN A 37 -0.44 4.91 21.90
N ASN A 38 -0.90 6.13 22.21
CA ASN A 38 -2.04 6.31 23.10
C ASN A 38 -3.35 5.74 22.56
N ILE A 39 -3.65 5.99 21.28
CA ILE A 39 -4.88 5.47 20.68
C ILE A 39 -4.81 3.94 20.50
N TYR A 40 -3.64 3.40 20.19
CA TYR A 40 -3.42 1.95 20.11
C TYR A 40 -3.63 1.26 21.46
N THR A 41 -3.12 1.86 22.55
CA THR A 41 -3.36 1.36 23.92
C THR A 41 -4.86 1.35 24.27
N GLN A 42 -5.61 2.37 23.83
CA GLN A 42 -7.07 2.39 24.01
C GLN A 42 -7.78 1.26 23.25
N LEU A 43 -7.31 0.93 22.05
CA LEU A 43 -7.84 -0.19 21.28
C LEU A 43 -7.61 -1.53 21.96
N LEU A 44 -6.42 -1.79 22.48
CA LEU A 44 -6.10 -3.01 23.20
C LEU A 44 -7.01 -3.19 24.43
N ASN A 45 -7.25 -2.13 25.19
CA ASN A 45 -8.15 -2.17 26.34
C ASN A 45 -9.61 -2.48 25.96
N ILE A 46 -10.05 -2.11 24.75
CA ILE A 46 -11.41 -2.39 24.27
C ILE A 46 -11.54 -3.86 23.84
N ASP A 47 -10.50 -4.44 23.24
CA ASP A 47 -10.53 -5.82 22.76
C ASP A 47 -10.68 -6.83 23.90
N GLU A 48 -10.01 -6.58 25.03
CA GLU A 48 -10.13 -7.41 26.24
C GLU A 48 -11.58 -7.47 26.79
N LEU A 49 -12.39 -6.46 26.51
CA LEU A 49 -13.76 -6.35 27.03
C LEU A 49 -14.84 -6.98 26.14
N ASN A 50 -14.55 -7.31 24.87
CA ASN A 50 -15.57 -7.64 23.86
C ASN A 50 -15.48 -9.08 23.30
N ILE A 51 -15.09 -10.07 24.10
CA ILE A 51 -14.86 -11.47 23.65
C ILE A 51 -16.14 -12.22 23.19
N THR A 52 -17.35 -11.67 23.32
CA THR A 52 -18.59 -12.46 23.29
C THR A 52 -19.67 -12.06 22.28
N GLU A 53 -19.38 -11.51 21.08
CA GLU A 53 -20.47 -11.17 20.15
C GLU A 53 -20.38 -11.76 18.75
N ASN A 54 -21.49 -12.40 18.37
CA ASN A 54 -21.97 -12.86 17.04
C ASN A 54 -20.99 -13.09 15.89
N GLU A 55 -20.77 -14.38 15.63
CA GLU A 55 -19.76 -14.92 14.68
C GLU A 55 -20.18 -14.98 13.20
N SER A 56 -21.42 -14.62 12.82
CA SER A 56 -21.97 -14.95 11.50
C SER A 56 -21.31 -14.31 10.27
N ASN A 57 -20.51 -13.25 10.47
CA ASN A 57 -19.87 -12.49 9.37
C ASN A 57 -18.34 -12.43 9.46
N ARG A 58 -17.74 -13.19 10.38
CA ARG A 58 -16.29 -13.23 10.61
C ARG A 58 -15.64 -14.42 9.93
N TYR A 59 -14.35 -14.29 9.65
CA TYR A 59 -13.55 -15.47 9.32
C TYR A 59 -13.37 -16.34 10.57
N ALA A 60 -13.18 -17.64 10.39
CA ALA A 60 -12.93 -18.54 11.51
C ALA A 60 -11.67 -18.09 12.27
N GLY A 61 -11.85 -17.78 13.59
CA GLY A 61 -10.77 -17.30 14.46
C GLY A 61 -10.47 -15.79 14.38
N GLU A 62 -11.22 -15.00 13.60
CA GLU A 62 -11.05 -13.54 13.51
C GLU A 62 -11.58 -12.86 14.78
N THR A 63 -10.76 -12.03 15.42
CA THR A 63 -11.17 -11.21 16.56
C THR A 63 -12.12 -10.08 16.13
N THR A 64 -12.84 -9.49 17.09
CA THR A 64 -13.74 -8.35 16.81
C THR A 64 -12.98 -7.15 16.26
N ILE A 65 -11.79 -6.88 16.78
CA ILE A 65 -10.93 -5.78 16.28
C ILE A 65 -10.46 -6.05 14.87
N GLU A 66 -10.03 -7.25 14.54
CA GLU A 66 -9.61 -7.62 13.18
C GLU A 66 -10.75 -7.46 12.19
N TYR A 67 -11.95 -7.93 12.54
CA TYR A 67 -13.15 -7.74 11.74
C TYR A 67 -13.47 -6.26 11.49
N ILE A 68 -13.47 -5.41 12.53
CA ILE A 68 -13.76 -3.99 12.38
C ILE A 68 -12.64 -3.27 11.64
N ASN A 69 -11.38 -3.63 11.87
CA ASN A 69 -10.24 -3.15 11.09
C ASN A 69 -10.45 -3.39 9.59
N ARG A 70 -10.90 -4.59 9.22
CA ARG A 70 -11.21 -4.96 7.85
C ARG A 70 -12.38 -4.14 7.28
N ILE A 71 -13.39 -3.87 8.09
CA ILE A 71 -14.53 -3.02 7.68
C ILE A 71 -14.12 -1.55 7.51
N VAL A 72 -13.25 -1.03 8.37
CA VAL A 72 -12.81 0.38 8.31
C VAL A 72 -11.85 0.64 7.15
N ASN A 73 -11.10 -0.37 6.69
CA ASN A 73 -10.19 -0.22 5.57
C ASN A 73 -10.94 -0.06 4.23
N PRO A 74 -10.83 1.11 3.53
CA PRO A 74 -11.71 1.43 2.40
C PRO A 74 -11.58 0.51 1.20
N PHE A 75 -10.44 -0.14 1.02
CA PHE A 75 -10.12 -0.95 -0.17
C PHE A 75 -9.88 -2.43 0.16
N GLU A 76 -10.18 -2.85 1.38
CA GLU A 76 -9.97 -4.23 1.83
C GLU A 76 -10.65 -5.26 0.94
N PHE A 77 -11.86 -4.95 0.48
CA PHE A 77 -12.68 -5.88 -0.30
C PHE A 77 -12.23 -6.08 -1.76
N ILE A 78 -11.19 -5.39 -2.21
CA ILE A 78 -10.56 -5.70 -3.49
C ILE A 78 -9.94 -7.10 -3.42
N HIS A 79 -9.22 -7.39 -2.35
CA HIS A 79 -8.49 -8.64 -2.14
C HIS A 79 -9.27 -9.64 -1.28
N THR A 80 -9.81 -9.19 -0.15
CA THR A 80 -10.54 -10.05 0.79
C THR A 80 -12.00 -10.21 0.39
N ASN A 81 -12.64 -11.29 0.85
CA ASN A 81 -14.06 -11.52 0.58
C ASN A 81 -14.91 -10.47 1.28
N VAL A 82 -15.91 -10.00 0.59
CA VAL A 82 -16.94 -9.12 1.16
C VAL A 82 -17.70 -9.89 2.26
N PRO A 83 -17.86 -9.34 3.48
CA PRO A 83 -18.61 -9.99 4.55
C PRO A 83 -20.02 -10.40 4.11
N GLY A 84 -20.37 -11.68 4.33
CA GLY A 84 -21.60 -12.29 3.84
C GLY A 84 -21.56 -12.74 2.37
N SER A 85 -20.38 -12.73 1.73
CA SER A 85 -20.17 -13.25 0.38
C SER A 85 -18.91 -14.11 0.33
N CYS A 86 -18.87 -15.10 -0.56
CA CYS A 86 -17.67 -15.87 -0.86
C CYS A 86 -16.77 -15.21 -1.93
N LEU A 87 -17.08 -13.98 -2.33
CA LEU A 87 -16.39 -13.27 -3.41
C LEU A 87 -15.77 -11.96 -2.88
N SER A 88 -14.57 -11.64 -3.37
CA SER A 88 -13.99 -10.30 -3.30
C SER A 88 -14.50 -9.45 -4.47
N VAL A 89 -14.25 -8.15 -4.43
CA VAL A 89 -14.61 -7.25 -5.54
C VAL A 89 -13.78 -7.58 -6.77
N SER A 90 -12.46 -7.73 -6.65
CA SER A 90 -11.63 -8.15 -7.78
C SER A 90 -11.89 -9.61 -8.15
N LYS A 91 -11.90 -9.91 -9.47
CA LYS A 91 -11.85 -11.29 -9.98
C LYS A 91 -10.44 -11.85 -10.00
N VAL A 92 -9.43 -10.99 -10.03
CA VAL A 92 -8.03 -11.39 -9.89
C VAL A 92 -7.79 -11.79 -8.43
N LYS A 93 -7.17 -12.93 -8.21
CA LYS A 93 -6.95 -13.54 -6.88
C LYS A 93 -5.46 -13.76 -6.63
N PRO A 94 -4.68 -12.69 -6.44
CA PRO A 94 -3.27 -12.85 -6.10
C PRO A 94 -3.12 -13.46 -4.70
N SER A 95 -1.97 -14.04 -4.43
CA SER A 95 -1.65 -14.64 -3.12
C SER A 95 -1.56 -13.58 -2.00
N SER A 96 -1.26 -12.32 -2.35
CA SER A 96 -1.12 -11.24 -1.36
C SER A 96 -1.60 -9.89 -1.92
N ASN A 97 -1.90 -8.95 -1.02
CA ASN A 97 -2.38 -7.60 -1.38
C ASN A 97 -1.31 -6.74 -2.07
N ILE A 98 -0.03 -7.11 -1.96
CA ILE A 98 1.08 -6.39 -2.56
C ILE A 98 0.94 -6.23 -4.08
N PHE A 99 0.32 -7.21 -4.74
CA PHE A 99 -0.03 -7.15 -6.16
C PHE A 99 -0.75 -5.85 -6.53
N PHE A 100 -1.78 -5.51 -5.79
CA PHE A 100 -2.58 -4.31 -6.04
C PHE A 100 -1.87 -3.04 -5.58
N GLU A 101 -1.12 -3.10 -4.48
CA GLU A 101 -0.31 -1.97 -3.99
C GLU A 101 0.73 -1.56 -5.03
N LEU A 102 1.49 -2.53 -5.55
CA LEU A 102 2.50 -2.28 -6.58
C LEU A 102 1.89 -1.86 -7.91
N MET A 103 0.74 -2.41 -8.30
CA MET A 103 0.03 -1.97 -9.50
C MET A 103 -0.27 -0.46 -9.43
N GLU A 104 -0.78 0.03 -8.30
CA GLU A 104 -1.04 1.45 -8.10
C GLU A 104 0.26 2.28 -8.14
N VAL A 105 1.34 1.79 -7.52
CA VAL A 105 2.68 2.41 -7.55
C VAL A 105 3.22 2.48 -8.97
N PHE A 106 3.12 1.40 -9.74
CA PHE A 106 3.63 1.34 -11.11
C PHE A 106 2.93 2.35 -12.03
N GLN A 107 1.61 2.47 -11.90
CA GLN A 107 0.84 3.44 -12.66
C GLN A 107 1.19 4.88 -12.30
N VAL A 108 1.21 5.20 -11.01
CA VAL A 108 1.46 6.58 -10.55
C VAL A 108 2.86 7.06 -10.87
N CYS A 109 3.83 6.17 -10.77
CA CYS A 109 5.22 6.48 -11.10
C CYS A 109 5.56 6.28 -12.58
N ASN A 110 4.61 5.90 -13.43
CA ASN A 110 4.87 5.56 -14.84
C ASN A 110 6.03 4.57 -14.98
N ILE A 111 6.09 3.57 -14.09
CA ILE A 111 7.18 2.58 -14.11
C ILE A 111 6.97 1.64 -15.30
N THR A 112 5.74 1.26 -15.56
CA THR A 112 5.38 0.41 -16.71
C THR A 112 5.86 1.01 -18.02
N ASP A 113 5.66 2.32 -18.23
CA ASP A 113 6.09 3.00 -19.46
C ASP A 113 7.61 3.00 -19.61
N ILE A 114 8.34 3.19 -18.49
CA ILE A 114 9.80 3.16 -18.50
C ILE A 114 10.32 1.76 -18.82
N LEU A 115 9.72 0.74 -18.22
CA LEU A 115 10.09 -0.65 -18.44
C LEU A 115 9.74 -1.12 -19.86
N SER A 116 8.63 -0.63 -20.45
CA SER A 116 8.21 -0.99 -21.80
C SER A 116 9.17 -0.52 -22.89
N LEU A 117 10.01 0.47 -22.59
CA LEU A 117 11.07 0.93 -23.52
C LEU A 117 12.18 -0.10 -23.74
N LYS A 118 12.34 -1.06 -22.83
CA LYS A 118 13.34 -2.13 -22.92
C LYS A 118 12.67 -3.47 -23.24
N LYS A 119 13.19 -4.20 -24.21
CA LYS A 119 12.71 -5.54 -24.55
C LYS A 119 13.02 -6.56 -23.46
N GLN A 120 14.15 -6.41 -22.81
CA GLN A 120 14.60 -7.27 -21.72
C GLN A 120 15.13 -6.43 -20.58
N ILE A 121 14.76 -6.77 -19.36
CA ILE A 121 15.22 -6.13 -18.13
C ILE A 121 15.65 -7.19 -17.11
N ASN A 122 16.59 -6.79 -16.25
CA ASN A 122 17.00 -7.58 -15.11
C ASN A 122 16.28 -7.08 -13.89
N ILE A 123 15.48 -7.95 -13.25
CA ILE A 123 14.69 -7.66 -12.06
C ILE A 123 15.26 -8.46 -10.90
N ALA A 124 15.45 -7.83 -9.75
CA ALA A 124 15.74 -8.51 -8.51
C ALA A 124 14.63 -8.19 -7.50
N HIS A 125 13.95 -9.22 -7.05
CA HIS A 125 12.93 -9.18 -6.04
C HIS A 125 13.47 -9.82 -4.76
N LEU A 126 13.48 -9.05 -3.69
CA LEU A 126 13.93 -9.50 -2.38
C LEU A 126 12.77 -9.40 -1.41
N THR A 127 12.27 -10.55 -0.98
CA THR A 127 11.12 -10.63 -0.08
C THR A 127 11.36 -11.62 1.03
N SER A 128 10.77 -11.35 2.16
CA SER A 128 10.73 -12.29 3.29
C SER A 128 9.39 -13.03 3.38
N ASN A 129 8.49 -12.85 2.43
CA ASN A 129 7.14 -13.42 2.41
C ASN A 129 6.82 -14.10 1.08
N ASN A 130 5.79 -14.96 1.08
CA ASN A 130 5.09 -15.30 -0.15
C ASN A 130 4.47 -14.04 -0.73
N SER A 131 4.99 -13.58 -1.84
CA SER A 131 4.59 -12.37 -2.50
C SER A 131 3.98 -12.66 -3.87
N SER A 132 2.99 -11.89 -4.26
CA SER A 132 2.41 -11.89 -5.60
C SER A 132 3.03 -10.85 -6.53
N THR A 133 4.20 -10.34 -6.19
CA THR A 133 4.95 -9.39 -7.02
C THR A 133 5.37 -10.01 -8.35
N ILE A 134 5.80 -11.26 -8.33
CA ILE A 134 6.17 -11.99 -9.56
C ILE A 134 4.93 -12.18 -10.46
N ASP A 135 3.76 -12.47 -9.88
CA ASP A 135 2.50 -12.59 -10.64
C ASP A 135 2.16 -11.27 -11.34
N LEU A 136 2.37 -10.14 -10.65
CA LEU A 136 2.17 -8.81 -11.24
C LEU A 136 3.16 -8.54 -12.38
N LEU A 137 4.43 -8.82 -12.17
CA LEU A 137 5.47 -8.61 -13.18
C LEU A 137 5.21 -9.45 -14.43
N ASN A 138 4.86 -10.72 -14.25
CA ASN A 138 4.47 -11.61 -15.34
C ASN A 138 3.25 -11.07 -16.09
N MET A 139 2.22 -10.59 -15.38
CA MET A 139 1.04 -10.01 -16.02
C MET A 139 1.36 -8.74 -16.83
N LEU A 140 2.27 -7.89 -16.35
CA LEU A 140 2.63 -6.63 -17.02
C LEU A 140 3.62 -6.81 -18.18
N ARG A 141 4.39 -7.89 -18.18
CA ARG A 141 5.49 -8.12 -19.12
C ARG A 141 5.53 -9.54 -19.71
N GLU A 142 4.34 -10.16 -19.86
CA GLU A 142 4.16 -11.55 -20.32
C GLU A 142 4.91 -11.86 -21.64
N ASP A 143 4.99 -10.88 -22.55
CA ASP A 143 5.64 -11.03 -23.86
C ASP A 143 7.15 -10.71 -23.88
N ASN A 144 7.78 -10.53 -22.71
CA ASN A 144 9.19 -10.14 -22.63
C ASN A 144 10.05 -11.22 -21.97
N ASP A 145 11.27 -11.38 -22.46
CA ASP A 145 12.26 -12.32 -21.92
C ASP A 145 13.03 -11.70 -20.75
N ASP A 146 12.34 -11.33 -19.69
CA ASP A 146 12.96 -10.70 -18.52
C ASP A 146 13.71 -11.72 -17.66
N SER A 147 14.84 -11.30 -17.11
CA SER A 147 15.56 -12.09 -16.10
C SER A 147 15.10 -11.69 -14.70
N ILE A 148 14.34 -12.55 -14.02
CA ILE A 148 13.84 -12.32 -12.68
C ILE A 148 14.63 -13.17 -11.68
N ILE A 149 15.24 -12.52 -10.71
CA ILE A 149 15.92 -13.17 -9.58
C ILE A 149 15.05 -12.91 -8.35
N ASP A 150 14.47 -13.97 -7.81
CA ASP A 150 13.68 -13.94 -6.59
C ASP A 150 14.51 -14.48 -5.42
N ILE A 151 14.76 -13.64 -4.42
CA ILE A 151 15.64 -13.94 -3.29
C ILE A 151 14.86 -13.80 -2.00
N GLU A 152 14.87 -14.85 -1.19
CA GLU A 152 14.36 -14.75 0.18
C GLU A 152 15.23 -13.77 0.98
N PHE A 153 14.58 -12.73 1.54
CA PHE A 153 15.27 -11.73 2.35
C PHE A 153 15.55 -12.29 3.74
N ASP A 154 16.70 -12.95 3.87
CA ASP A 154 17.31 -13.31 5.14
C ASP A 154 18.56 -12.45 5.32
N TYR A 155 18.55 -11.57 6.32
CA TYR A 155 19.61 -10.61 6.55
C TYR A 155 21.01 -11.25 6.60
N LYS A 156 21.17 -12.38 7.32
CA LYS A 156 22.47 -13.06 7.46
C LYS A 156 22.95 -13.66 6.14
N LYS A 157 22.08 -14.38 5.44
CA LYS A 157 22.40 -15.01 4.16
C LYS A 157 22.72 -14.00 3.06
N ILE A 158 21.91 -12.93 2.98
CA ILE A 158 22.10 -11.87 1.99
C ILE A 158 23.40 -11.12 2.24
N TYR A 159 23.70 -10.81 3.49
CA TYR A 159 24.93 -10.15 3.86
C TYR A 159 26.15 -10.93 3.36
N GLU A 160 26.23 -12.22 3.66
CA GLU A 160 27.32 -13.09 3.23
C GLU A 160 27.40 -13.19 1.69
N THR A 161 26.24 -13.31 1.04
CA THR A 161 26.18 -13.47 -0.44
C THR A 161 26.58 -12.19 -1.17
N PHE A 162 26.07 -11.03 -0.76
CA PHE A 162 26.26 -9.78 -1.52
C PHE A 162 27.56 -9.05 -1.22
N ILE A 163 28.17 -9.27 -0.05
CA ILE A 163 29.47 -8.63 0.27
C ILE A 163 30.62 -9.30 -0.44
N ASP A 164 30.62 -10.63 -0.49
CA ASP A 164 31.72 -11.39 -1.08
C ASP A 164 31.53 -11.64 -2.58
N GLN A 165 30.29 -11.66 -3.06
CA GLN A 165 29.95 -11.89 -4.45
C GLN A 165 28.84 -10.94 -4.92
N PRO A 166 29.18 -9.77 -5.48
CA PRO A 166 28.18 -8.93 -6.10
C PRO A 166 27.46 -9.69 -7.22
N LEU A 167 26.18 -9.38 -7.46
CA LEU A 167 25.45 -9.99 -8.58
C LEU A 167 26.26 -9.85 -9.89
N LEU A 168 26.31 -10.94 -10.65
CA LEU A 168 27.07 -10.98 -11.92
C LEU A 168 26.53 -9.99 -12.95
N MET A 169 25.29 -9.54 -12.81
CA MET A 169 24.65 -8.59 -13.71
C MET A 169 24.07 -7.39 -12.98
N LYS A 170 24.06 -6.25 -13.65
CA LYS A 170 23.41 -5.05 -13.16
C LYS A 170 21.88 -5.20 -13.24
N VAL A 171 21.17 -4.70 -12.23
CA VAL A 171 19.73 -4.83 -12.06
C VAL A 171 19.05 -3.54 -12.51
N ASP A 172 18.03 -3.66 -13.37
CA ASP A 172 17.24 -2.52 -13.85
C ASP A 172 16.12 -2.14 -12.89
N LEU A 173 15.51 -3.14 -12.25
CA LEU A 173 14.44 -2.94 -11.28
C LEU A 173 14.69 -3.76 -10.01
N PHE A 174 14.88 -3.07 -8.90
CA PHE A 174 14.84 -3.69 -7.56
C PHE A 174 13.47 -3.52 -6.92
N ILE A 175 12.98 -4.58 -6.27
CA ILE A 175 11.80 -4.56 -5.41
C ILE A 175 12.15 -5.22 -4.08
N PHE A 176 12.00 -4.47 -2.97
CA PHE A 176 12.27 -4.95 -1.62
C PHE A 176 10.99 -4.95 -0.81
N GLU A 177 10.67 -6.10 -0.21
CA GLU A 177 9.49 -6.29 0.64
C GLU A 177 9.90 -6.93 1.97
N PHE A 178 9.68 -6.22 3.06
CA PHE A 178 9.94 -6.72 4.41
C PHE A 178 8.68 -7.32 5.03
N LYS A 179 8.87 -8.27 5.96
CA LYS A 179 7.78 -8.76 6.85
C LYS A 179 7.40 -7.70 7.87
N GLU A 180 6.15 -7.75 8.34
CA GLU A 180 5.73 -6.90 9.45
C GLU A 180 6.63 -7.09 10.69
N THR A 181 7.08 -8.30 10.95
CA THR A 181 8.03 -8.62 12.04
C THR A 181 9.38 -7.93 11.90
N ASP A 182 9.80 -7.61 10.67
CA ASP A 182 11.10 -6.96 10.41
C ASP A 182 11.11 -5.50 10.86
N TYR A 183 9.94 -4.93 11.17
CA TYR A 183 9.79 -3.55 11.65
C TYR A 183 9.65 -3.44 13.17
N THR A 184 9.37 -4.53 13.86
CA THR A 184 9.14 -4.53 15.32
C THR A 184 10.42 -4.27 16.09
N ASP A 185 11.55 -4.79 15.63
CA ASP A 185 12.86 -4.46 16.14
C ASP A 185 13.46 -3.28 15.34
N THR A 186 13.52 -2.12 15.96
CA THR A 186 14.06 -0.90 15.35
C THR A 186 15.51 -1.06 14.89
N GLN A 187 16.33 -1.76 15.66
CA GLN A 187 17.73 -1.98 15.29
C GLN A 187 17.83 -2.86 14.04
N GLN A 188 17.08 -3.96 14.00
CA GLN A 188 17.06 -4.86 12.85
C GLN A 188 16.49 -4.16 11.62
N TYR A 189 15.46 -3.34 11.80
CA TYR A 189 14.90 -2.53 10.71
C TYR A 189 15.95 -1.58 10.09
N ILE A 190 16.72 -0.87 10.92
CA ILE A 190 17.78 0.02 10.45
C ILE A 190 18.89 -0.78 9.74
N LYS A 191 19.32 -1.92 10.29
CA LYS A 191 20.30 -2.79 9.65
C LYS A 191 19.82 -3.31 8.29
N ASN A 192 18.56 -3.73 8.18
CA ASN A 192 17.95 -4.15 6.93
C ASN A 192 17.97 -3.02 5.89
N MET A 193 17.63 -1.80 6.28
CA MET A 193 17.63 -0.64 5.38
C MET A 193 19.04 -0.24 4.93
N ILE A 194 20.05 -0.36 5.79
CA ILE A 194 21.46 -0.15 5.41
C ILE A 194 21.91 -1.22 4.39
N LEU A 195 21.51 -2.47 4.60
CA LEU A 195 21.79 -3.56 3.67
C LEU A 195 21.13 -3.31 2.31
N VAL A 196 19.87 -2.86 2.28
CA VAL A 196 19.18 -2.46 1.05
C VAL A 196 19.93 -1.35 0.32
N LEU A 197 20.35 -0.30 1.04
CA LEU A 197 21.18 0.76 0.46
C LEU A 197 22.45 0.20 -0.17
N PHE A 198 23.14 -0.70 0.52
CA PHE A 198 24.37 -1.33 -0.01
C PHE A 198 24.10 -2.16 -1.26
N ILE A 199 23.06 -2.99 -1.27
CA ILE A 199 22.67 -3.82 -2.41
C ILE A 199 22.36 -2.95 -3.64
N ILE A 200 21.59 -1.89 -3.45
CA ILE A 200 21.24 -0.95 -4.51
C ILE A 200 22.50 -0.28 -5.06
N VAL A 201 23.33 0.29 -4.21
CA VAL A 201 24.56 0.98 -4.65
C VAL A 201 25.50 0.01 -5.40
N SER A 202 25.61 -1.24 -4.95
CA SER A 202 26.51 -2.24 -5.56
C SER A 202 26.01 -2.76 -6.90
N ASN A 203 24.71 -2.95 -7.07
CA ASN A 203 24.16 -3.77 -8.16
C ASN A 203 23.20 -3.05 -9.10
N GLN A 204 22.72 -1.84 -8.77
CA GLN A 204 21.81 -1.11 -9.64
C GLN A 204 22.46 -0.70 -10.95
N SER A 205 21.73 -0.84 -12.05
CA SER A 205 22.14 -0.29 -13.35
C SER A 205 21.97 1.24 -13.37
N ASN A 206 22.76 1.92 -14.21
CA ASN A 206 22.49 3.32 -14.51
C ASN A 206 21.09 3.47 -15.07
N SER A 207 20.38 4.52 -14.66
CA SER A 207 18.96 4.75 -14.98
C SER A 207 18.01 3.67 -14.44
N GLY A 208 18.48 2.75 -13.58
CA GLY A 208 17.63 1.76 -12.92
C GLY A 208 16.69 2.37 -11.89
N THR A 209 15.70 1.59 -11.49
CA THR A 209 14.65 1.97 -10.54
C THR A 209 14.66 1.01 -9.36
N SER A 210 14.47 1.54 -8.15
CA SER A 210 14.30 0.72 -6.94
C SER A 210 12.99 1.07 -6.23
N ILE A 211 12.28 0.05 -5.79
CA ILE A 211 11.04 0.13 -5.02
C ILE A 211 11.27 -0.57 -3.69
N ILE A 212 11.05 0.12 -2.60
CA ILE A 212 11.29 -0.39 -1.25
C ILE A 212 10.05 -0.18 -0.43
N LYS A 213 9.41 -1.27 0.02
CA LYS A 213 8.31 -1.20 0.98
C LYS A 213 8.89 -0.99 2.37
N ILE A 214 8.42 0.04 3.08
CA ILE A 214 8.86 0.41 4.43
C ILE A 214 7.66 0.64 5.33
N ASP A 215 7.88 0.59 6.66
CA ASP A 215 6.83 0.95 7.62
C ASP A 215 6.84 2.46 7.91
N ASN A 216 7.86 2.95 8.57
CA ASN A 216 7.90 4.32 9.05
C ASN A 216 9.24 5.01 8.75
N ILE A 217 9.25 6.35 8.88
CA ILE A 217 10.45 7.17 8.70
C ILE A 217 10.56 8.10 9.91
N PHE A 218 10.79 7.52 11.08
CA PHE A 218 10.91 8.29 12.33
C PHE A 218 12.36 8.46 12.79
N TYR A 219 13.24 7.56 12.37
CA TYR A 219 14.60 7.45 12.88
C TYR A 219 15.61 8.17 11.98
N LYS A 220 16.60 8.80 12.62
CA LYS A 220 17.65 9.55 11.91
C LYS A 220 18.35 8.72 10.85
N SER A 221 18.67 7.45 11.15
CA SER A 221 19.32 6.53 10.20
C SER A 221 18.50 6.31 8.93
N ILE A 222 17.17 6.21 9.04
CA ILE A 222 16.28 6.04 7.87
C ILE A 222 16.20 7.35 7.07
N VAL A 223 16.16 8.50 7.75
CA VAL A 223 16.21 9.82 7.10
C VAL A 223 17.53 10.01 6.35
N ASP A 224 18.65 9.54 6.93
CA ASP A 224 19.97 9.56 6.31
C ASP A 224 20.00 8.72 5.01
N ILE A 225 19.42 7.53 5.04
CA ILE A 225 19.30 6.68 3.84
C ILE A 225 18.50 7.38 2.74
N LEU A 226 17.38 8.00 3.07
CA LEU A 226 16.60 8.80 2.12
C LEU A 226 17.41 9.96 1.55
N PHE A 227 18.22 10.60 2.40
CA PHE A 227 19.10 11.69 1.96
C PHE A 227 20.17 11.18 0.98
N ILE A 228 20.74 10.01 1.23
CA ILE A 228 21.66 9.35 0.30
C ILE A 228 20.94 9.01 -1.02
N PHE A 229 19.75 8.39 -0.96
CA PHE A 229 18.99 8.10 -2.16
C PHE A 229 18.68 9.35 -2.97
N SER A 230 18.32 10.46 -2.31
CA SER A 230 18.05 11.71 -3.00
C SER A 230 19.29 12.32 -3.69
N ALA A 231 20.50 11.92 -3.27
CA ALA A 231 21.73 12.33 -3.91
C ALA A 231 22.08 11.47 -5.15
N ILE A 232 21.84 10.16 -5.07
CA ILE A 232 22.26 9.21 -6.10
C ILE A 232 21.21 8.92 -7.18
N PHE A 233 19.91 9.14 -6.88
CA PHE A 233 18.83 8.99 -7.85
C PHE A 233 18.32 10.34 -8.35
N GLU A 234 17.84 10.41 -9.58
CA GLU A 234 17.30 11.63 -10.14
C GLU A 234 16.03 12.08 -9.41
N LYS A 235 15.15 11.12 -9.09
CA LYS A 235 13.89 11.38 -8.37
C LYS A 235 13.66 10.31 -7.32
N VAL A 236 13.28 10.75 -6.13
CA VAL A 236 12.86 9.88 -5.02
C VAL A 236 11.46 10.28 -4.59
N PHE A 237 10.59 9.29 -4.46
CA PHE A 237 9.20 9.47 -4.03
C PHE A 237 8.94 8.68 -2.75
N LEU A 238 8.08 9.24 -1.90
CA LEU A 238 7.42 8.51 -0.82
C LEU A 238 5.95 8.36 -1.21
N ILE A 239 5.46 7.12 -1.26
CA ILE A 239 4.11 6.83 -1.74
C ILE A 239 3.41 5.89 -0.76
N LYS A 240 2.21 6.29 -0.31
CA LYS A 240 1.27 5.39 0.33
C LYS A 240 0.13 5.12 -0.66
N PRO A 241 0.06 3.90 -1.25
CA PRO A 241 -1.05 3.52 -2.10
C PRO A 241 -2.40 3.65 -1.39
N SER A 242 -3.45 3.96 -2.13
CA SER A 242 -4.80 4.04 -1.56
C SER A 242 -5.26 2.71 -1.01
N ILE A 243 -4.82 1.62 -1.64
CA ILE A 243 -5.20 0.26 -1.31
C ILE A 243 -4.48 -0.30 -0.08
N SER A 244 -3.37 0.32 0.34
CA SER A 244 -2.66 -0.07 1.57
C SER A 244 -3.55 0.13 2.79
N LYS A 245 -3.36 -0.71 3.82
CA LYS A 245 -4.12 -0.62 5.07
C LYS A 245 -3.99 0.76 5.69
N ILE A 246 -5.15 1.40 5.91
CA ILE A 246 -5.20 2.76 6.46
C ILE A 246 -4.67 2.84 7.89
N THR A 247 -4.80 1.75 8.66
CA THR A 247 -4.32 1.64 10.05
C THR A 247 -2.81 1.40 10.18
N LYS A 248 -2.10 1.14 9.06
CA LYS A 248 -0.66 0.92 9.05
C LYS A 248 0.10 2.12 8.50
N GLY A 249 1.31 2.35 8.98
CA GLY A 249 2.22 3.40 8.49
C GLY A 249 2.92 3.05 7.18
N GLU A 250 2.77 1.80 6.71
CA GLU A 250 3.45 1.25 5.54
C GLU A 250 3.32 2.12 4.31
N ARG A 251 4.43 2.30 3.62
CA ARG A 251 4.57 3.10 2.39
C ARG A 251 5.73 2.59 1.55
N PHE A 252 5.88 3.15 0.37
CA PHE A 252 6.96 2.81 -0.55
C PHE A 252 7.91 3.98 -0.75
N ILE A 253 9.22 3.69 -0.77
CA ILE A 253 10.25 4.55 -1.32
C ILE A 253 10.46 4.11 -2.77
N ILE A 254 10.29 5.02 -3.72
CA ILE A 254 10.56 4.76 -5.13
C ILE A 254 11.69 5.67 -5.57
N CYS A 255 12.81 5.05 -5.97
CA CYS A 255 14.01 5.71 -6.43
C CYS A 255 14.12 5.49 -7.94
N LYS A 256 14.06 6.56 -8.75
CA LYS A 256 14.07 6.48 -10.21
C LYS A 256 15.32 7.10 -10.80
N ASN A 257 15.84 6.45 -11.83
CA ASN A 257 16.98 6.88 -12.61
C ASN A 257 18.22 7.09 -11.74
N MET A 258 18.89 5.98 -11.38
CA MET A 258 20.18 6.08 -10.70
C MET A 258 21.16 6.86 -11.58
N ASN A 259 21.70 7.95 -11.05
CA ASN A 259 22.61 8.84 -11.74
C ASN A 259 23.69 9.32 -10.77
N ILE A 260 24.79 8.60 -10.76
CA ILE A 260 25.97 8.88 -9.94
C ILE A 260 27.23 8.72 -10.78
N ASP A 261 28.17 9.63 -10.64
CA ASP A 261 29.45 9.52 -11.33
C ASP A 261 30.32 8.38 -10.73
N VAL A 262 31.21 7.83 -11.54
CA VAL A 262 32.02 6.65 -11.17
C VAL A 262 32.87 6.88 -9.92
N ILE A 263 33.42 8.08 -9.75
CA ILE A 263 34.33 8.41 -8.63
C ILE A 263 33.51 8.44 -7.34
N SER A 264 32.40 9.17 -7.34
CA SER A 264 31.48 9.26 -6.20
C SER A 264 30.86 7.91 -5.84
N HIS A 265 30.50 7.12 -6.85
CA HIS A 265 30.01 5.75 -6.68
C HIS A 265 31.02 4.85 -5.98
N THR A 266 32.27 4.82 -6.48
CA THR A 266 33.34 4.00 -5.89
C THR A 266 33.64 4.42 -4.46
N LYS A 267 33.70 5.72 -4.19
CA LYS A 267 33.89 6.26 -2.86
C LYS A 267 32.79 5.86 -1.89
N LEU A 268 31.52 6.01 -2.32
CA LEU A 268 30.35 5.64 -1.53
C LEU A 268 30.36 4.14 -1.20
N LEU A 269 30.62 3.29 -2.21
CA LEU A 269 30.69 1.85 -2.05
C LEU A 269 31.80 1.43 -1.08
N GLN A 270 32.99 2.04 -1.17
CA GLN A 270 34.08 1.76 -0.24
C GLN A 270 33.73 2.14 1.20
N GLN A 271 33.11 3.30 1.39
CA GLN A 271 32.66 3.75 2.71
C GLN A 271 31.59 2.83 3.29
N LEU A 272 30.58 2.47 2.49
CA LEU A 272 29.52 1.53 2.90
C LEU A 272 30.11 0.17 3.28
N ASN A 273 31.03 -0.39 2.48
CA ASN A 273 31.69 -1.66 2.79
C ASN A 273 32.47 -1.62 4.11
N ALA A 274 33.23 -0.55 4.35
CA ALA A 274 34.00 -0.39 5.58
C ALA A 274 33.09 -0.37 6.82
N HIS A 275 31.96 0.34 6.73
CA HIS A 275 31.04 0.50 7.85
C HIS A 275 30.12 -0.69 8.05
N LEU A 276 29.65 -1.34 6.97
CA LEU A 276 28.85 -2.54 7.07
C LEU A 276 29.61 -3.67 7.76
N LYS A 277 30.88 -3.89 7.38
CA LYS A 277 31.71 -4.89 8.07
C LYS A 277 31.81 -4.65 9.56
N MET A 278 31.93 -3.39 10.00
CA MET A 278 32.01 -3.05 11.41
C MET A 278 30.68 -3.23 12.16
N THR A 279 29.55 -2.94 11.51
CA THR A 279 28.24 -2.92 12.17
C THR A 279 27.49 -4.24 12.14
N LEU A 280 27.82 -5.10 11.15
CA LEU A 280 27.08 -6.33 10.85
C LEU A 280 27.80 -7.59 11.33
N ILE A 281 29.13 -7.56 11.42
CA ILE A 281 29.93 -8.72 11.82
C ILE A 281 30.05 -8.81 13.35
N ASP A 282 30.06 -7.69 14.05
CA ASP A 282 30.26 -7.66 15.48
C ASP A 282 28.95 -7.80 16.26
N GLU A 283 28.41 -9.02 16.29
CA GLU A 283 27.24 -9.39 17.10
C GLU A 283 27.49 -9.23 18.62
N SER A 284 28.76 -9.05 19.03
CA SER A 284 29.15 -8.98 20.44
C SER A 284 28.88 -7.63 21.11
N LEU A 285 28.47 -6.63 20.34
CA LEU A 285 28.24 -5.28 20.81
C LEU A 285 26.75 -4.96 20.74
N ASP A 286 26.09 -4.83 21.89
CA ASP A 286 24.76 -4.20 22.03
C ASP A 286 24.79 -2.72 21.59
N LYS A 287 25.18 -2.48 20.33
CA LYS A 287 25.36 -1.13 19.79
C LYS A 287 24.28 -0.83 18.75
N ASN A 288 23.68 0.32 18.93
CA ASN A 288 22.61 0.84 18.09
C ASN A 288 23.15 1.89 17.10
N ILE A 289 22.70 1.84 15.85
CA ILE A 289 23.08 2.79 14.79
C ILE A 289 22.11 3.98 14.83
N HIS A 290 22.58 5.11 15.38
CA HIS A 290 21.77 6.32 15.53
C HIS A 290 21.76 7.21 14.28
N SER A 291 22.83 7.21 13.48
CA SER A 291 22.97 8.00 12.25
C SER A 291 23.96 7.31 11.33
N ILE A 292 23.86 7.57 10.03
CA ILE A 292 24.74 6.99 9.00
C ILE A 292 25.67 8.06 8.41
N ILE A 293 25.20 9.29 8.29
CA ILE A 293 25.97 10.40 7.75
C ILE A 293 26.39 11.36 8.87
N GLY A 294 27.61 11.91 8.74
CA GLY A 294 28.11 12.93 9.66
C GLY A 294 27.59 14.34 9.40
N ASN A 295 26.90 14.54 8.29
CA ASN A 295 26.38 15.84 7.88
C ASN A 295 25.04 16.14 8.57
N GLU A 296 24.77 17.41 8.84
CA GLU A 296 23.44 17.83 9.23
C GLU A 296 22.47 17.73 8.05
N ILE A 297 21.29 17.18 8.29
CA ILE A 297 20.22 17.13 7.29
C ILE A 297 19.58 18.53 7.18
N PRO A 298 19.50 19.12 5.99
CA PRO A 298 18.84 20.40 5.81
C PRO A 298 17.38 20.36 6.27
N TYR A 299 16.94 21.41 6.94
CA TYR A 299 15.59 21.49 7.53
C TYR A 299 14.48 21.28 6.48
N TYR A 300 14.63 21.82 5.27
CA TYR A 300 13.63 21.63 4.19
C TYR A 300 13.48 20.15 3.80
N PHE A 301 14.53 19.36 3.93
CA PHE A 301 14.49 17.91 3.62
C PHE A 301 13.74 17.13 4.71
N SER A 302 14.13 17.32 5.97
CA SER A 302 13.46 16.67 7.11
C SER A 302 11.99 17.09 7.20
N ASN A 303 11.69 18.37 6.94
CA ASN A 303 10.31 18.89 6.92
C ASN A 303 9.44 18.19 5.87
N LYS A 304 9.99 17.89 4.69
CA LYS A 304 9.23 17.18 3.65
C LYS A 304 8.89 15.74 4.04
N ILE A 305 9.77 15.10 4.77
CA ILE A 305 9.50 13.76 5.34
C ILE A 305 8.48 13.86 6.47
N GLU A 306 8.61 14.86 7.34
CA GLU A 306 7.67 15.08 8.45
C GLU A 306 6.26 15.38 7.93
N GLU A 307 6.12 16.19 6.87
CA GLU A 307 4.85 16.42 6.18
C GLU A 307 4.19 15.09 5.76
N SER A 308 4.97 14.18 5.19
CA SER A 308 4.46 12.85 4.82
C SER A 308 4.04 12.01 6.03
N ASN A 309 4.81 12.07 7.12
CA ASN A 309 4.49 11.35 8.35
C ASN A 309 3.20 11.87 8.98
N VAL A 310 3.03 13.21 9.04
CA VAL A 310 1.84 13.85 9.62
C VAL A 310 0.59 13.45 8.86
N VAL A 311 0.60 13.53 7.53
CA VAL A 311 -0.60 13.21 6.72
C VAL A 311 -0.96 11.72 6.82
N ILE A 312 0.03 10.83 6.75
CA ILE A 312 -0.22 9.39 6.88
C ILE A 312 -0.65 9.04 8.31
N GLY A 313 0.00 9.63 9.31
CA GLY A 313 -0.32 9.41 10.71
C GLY A 313 -1.70 9.94 11.10
N GLN A 314 -2.12 11.08 10.55
CA GLN A 314 -3.47 11.59 10.74
C GLN A 314 -4.52 10.61 10.21
N GLN A 315 -4.30 10.02 9.04
CA GLN A 315 -5.20 8.99 8.51
C GLN A 315 -5.26 7.74 9.40
N GLN A 316 -4.13 7.34 10.00
CA GLN A 316 -4.11 6.24 10.98
C GLN A 316 -4.91 6.58 12.23
N LEU A 317 -4.73 7.78 12.79
CA LEU A 317 -5.46 8.25 13.97
C LEU A 317 -6.97 8.29 13.70
N GLU A 318 -7.39 8.82 12.55
CA GLU A 318 -8.79 8.85 12.13
C GLU A 318 -9.38 7.44 11.98
N ALA A 319 -8.61 6.51 11.40
CA ALA A 319 -9.05 5.12 11.27
C ALA A 319 -9.20 4.43 12.64
N TYR A 320 -8.26 4.64 13.56
CA TYR A 320 -8.34 4.09 14.91
C TYR A 320 -9.49 4.70 15.71
N ASP A 321 -9.69 6.02 15.61
CA ASP A 321 -10.85 6.67 16.22
C ASP A 321 -12.17 6.14 15.66
N GLN A 322 -12.25 5.90 14.36
CA GLN A 322 -13.42 5.29 13.72
C GLN A 322 -13.68 3.88 14.25
N ILE A 323 -12.65 3.06 14.46
CA ILE A 323 -12.76 1.72 15.06
C ILE A 323 -13.34 1.85 16.50
N ILE A 324 -12.75 2.70 17.33
CA ILE A 324 -13.21 2.94 18.71
C ILE A 324 -14.66 3.41 18.73
N ASN A 325 -15.03 4.32 17.82
CA ASN A 325 -16.38 4.84 17.70
C ASN A 325 -17.42 3.78 17.26
N ILE A 326 -17.01 2.81 16.44
CA ILE A 326 -17.87 1.67 16.07
C ILE A 326 -18.15 0.81 17.31
N PHE A 327 -17.12 0.52 18.12
CA PHE A 327 -17.30 -0.26 19.35
C PHE A 327 -18.23 0.42 20.37
N LYS A 328 -18.09 1.73 20.53
CA LYS A 328 -18.89 2.52 21.49
C LYS A 328 -20.32 2.79 21.03
N ASN A 329 -20.64 2.55 19.76
CA ASN A 329 -21.94 2.91 19.20
C ASN A 329 -22.99 1.81 19.44
N LYS A 330 -24.17 2.20 19.92
CA LYS A 330 -25.32 1.28 20.10
C LYS A 330 -25.85 0.74 18.77
N ASN A 331 -25.72 1.49 17.67
CA ASN A 331 -26.16 1.12 16.32
C ASN A 331 -24.96 0.66 15.45
N LYS A 332 -24.04 -0.12 16.02
CA LYS A 332 -22.81 -0.55 15.33
C LYS A 332 -23.09 -1.27 14.02
N ASP A 333 -24.11 -2.12 13.98
CA ASP A 333 -24.44 -2.94 12.79
C ASP A 333 -24.89 -2.09 11.61
N GLU A 334 -25.72 -1.06 11.82
CA GLU A 334 -26.15 -0.12 10.78
C GLU A 334 -24.96 0.67 10.23
N LYS A 335 -24.05 1.11 11.13
CA LYS A 335 -22.84 1.84 10.74
C LYS A 335 -21.87 0.95 9.95
N ILE A 336 -21.69 -0.29 10.39
CA ILE A 336 -20.89 -1.30 9.68
C ILE A 336 -21.44 -1.57 8.28
N GLU A 337 -22.74 -1.78 8.14
CA GLU A 337 -23.37 -2.02 6.84
C GLU A 337 -23.26 -0.80 5.90
N THR A 338 -23.35 0.40 6.44
CA THR A 338 -23.17 1.64 5.66
C THR A 338 -21.73 1.76 5.16
N LEU A 339 -20.74 1.52 6.02
CA LEU A 339 -19.32 1.52 5.64
C LEU A 339 -19.04 0.46 4.57
N LYS A 340 -19.52 -0.76 4.78
CA LYS A 340 -19.36 -1.88 3.85
C LYS A 340 -19.88 -1.53 2.45
N ARG A 341 -21.09 -0.96 2.34
CA ARG A 341 -21.64 -0.52 1.04
C ARG A 341 -20.78 0.54 0.38
N ASN A 342 -20.37 1.55 1.14
CA ASN A 342 -19.51 2.62 0.62
C ASN A 342 -18.14 2.09 0.15
N HIS A 343 -17.56 1.15 0.89
CA HIS A 343 -16.27 0.57 0.56
C HIS A 343 -16.34 -0.37 -0.64
N ILE A 344 -17.41 -1.15 -0.80
CA ILE A 344 -17.65 -1.94 -2.02
C ILE A 344 -17.65 -1.02 -3.25
N GLN A 345 -18.36 0.11 -3.20
CA GLN A 345 -18.39 1.07 -4.30
C GLN A 345 -17.00 1.67 -4.61
N LYS A 346 -16.23 2.04 -3.57
CA LYS A 346 -14.86 2.50 -3.74
C LYS A 346 -13.97 1.44 -4.36
N CYS A 347 -14.12 0.17 -3.96
CA CYS A 347 -13.37 -0.95 -4.52
C CYS A 347 -13.71 -1.18 -6.00
N ILE A 348 -15.00 -1.09 -6.38
CA ILE A 348 -15.44 -1.20 -7.78
C ILE A 348 -14.81 -0.06 -8.61
N GLN A 349 -14.92 1.19 -8.16
CA GLN A 349 -14.33 2.34 -8.84
C GLN A 349 -12.81 2.22 -8.99
N TRP A 350 -12.14 1.68 -7.97
CA TRP A 350 -10.71 1.42 -8.04
C TRP A 350 -10.38 0.36 -9.09
N CYS A 351 -11.14 -0.75 -9.14
CA CYS A 351 -10.97 -1.79 -10.16
C CYS A 351 -11.20 -1.25 -11.57
N GLU A 352 -12.23 -0.45 -11.77
CA GLU A 352 -12.52 0.20 -13.06
C GLU A 352 -11.38 1.12 -13.50
N LYS A 353 -10.91 1.99 -12.59
CA LYS A 353 -9.79 2.90 -12.86
C LYS A 353 -8.52 2.16 -13.27
N ASN A 354 -8.24 1.02 -12.63
CA ASN A 354 -7.03 0.22 -12.87
C ASN A 354 -7.25 -0.91 -13.88
N GLN A 355 -8.42 -0.94 -14.57
CA GLN A 355 -8.76 -1.93 -15.59
C GLN A 355 -8.72 -3.38 -15.07
N ILE A 356 -9.02 -3.58 -13.77
CA ILE A 356 -9.07 -4.90 -13.14
C ILE A 356 -10.48 -5.49 -13.32
N PRO A 357 -10.61 -6.73 -13.82
CA PRO A 357 -11.88 -7.43 -13.87
C PRO A 357 -12.50 -7.55 -12.47
N HIS A 358 -13.78 -7.17 -12.32
CA HIS A 358 -14.44 -7.17 -11.02
C HIS A 358 -15.81 -7.83 -11.05
N ASN A 359 -16.32 -8.17 -9.87
CA ASN A 359 -17.63 -8.75 -9.65
C ASN A 359 -18.70 -7.66 -9.52
N LYS A 360 -19.88 -7.89 -10.08
CA LYS A 360 -21.01 -6.95 -10.03
C LYS A 360 -21.78 -7.10 -8.71
N PHE A 361 -21.33 -6.42 -7.65
CA PHE A 361 -21.99 -6.47 -6.35
C PHE A 361 -23.30 -5.68 -6.28
N VAL A 362 -23.51 -4.68 -7.15
CA VAL A 362 -24.73 -3.85 -7.18
C VAL A 362 -25.98 -4.71 -7.42
N GLU A 363 -25.88 -5.73 -8.29
CA GLU A 363 -26.99 -6.64 -8.57
C GLU A 363 -27.32 -7.58 -7.39
N ARG A 364 -26.35 -7.83 -6.49
CA ARG A 364 -26.53 -8.72 -5.33
C ARG A 364 -26.94 -7.99 -4.05
N VAL A 365 -26.61 -6.73 -3.89
CA VAL A 365 -27.07 -5.91 -2.74
C VAL A 365 -28.59 -5.75 -2.76
N ASN A 366 -29.23 -5.75 -3.95
CA ASN A 366 -30.69 -5.74 -4.08
C ASN A 366 -31.37 -7.10 -3.77
N ILE A 367 -30.62 -8.20 -3.74
CA ILE A 367 -31.16 -9.54 -3.40
C ILE A 367 -31.47 -9.65 -1.90
N PHE A 368 -30.79 -8.92 -1.04
CA PHE A 368 -31.12 -8.89 0.41
C PHE A 368 -32.46 -8.21 0.71
N LEU A 369 -32.94 -7.31 -0.14
CA LEU A 369 -34.29 -6.76 -0.07
C LEU A 369 -35.37 -7.75 -0.57
N ASN A 370 -34.97 -8.72 -1.41
CA ASN A 370 -35.88 -9.74 -1.96
C ASN A 370 -35.99 -11.01 -1.09
N ALA A 371 -35.08 -11.25 -0.14
CA ALA A 371 -35.19 -12.41 0.76
C ALA A 371 -36.38 -12.30 1.73
N LYS A 372 -36.75 -11.08 2.15
CA LYS A 372 -37.97 -10.86 2.94
C LYS A 372 -39.28 -10.99 2.16
N LYS A 373 -39.24 -10.95 0.82
CA LYS A 373 -40.44 -11.15 -0.02
C LYS A 373 -40.67 -12.57 -0.48
N LYS A 374 -39.74 -13.51 -0.27
CA LYS A 374 -39.93 -14.92 -0.64
C LYS A 374 -40.64 -15.74 0.43
N ASP A 375 -40.66 -15.29 1.66
CA ASP A 375 -41.42 -15.99 2.71
C ASP A 375 -42.92 -15.60 2.73
N ASP A 376 -43.27 -14.42 2.17
CA ASP A 376 -44.66 -13.98 2.05
C ASP A 376 -45.39 -14.51 0.79
N ILE A 377 -44.71 -15.25 -0.11
CA ILE A 377 -45.29 -15.78 -1.36
C ILE A 377 -45.57 -17.29 -1.30
N LYS A 378 -45.20 -17.98 -0.21
CA LYS A 378 -45.51 -19.41 -0.07
C LYS A 378 -46.88 -19.72 0.54
N ASP A 379 -47.63 -18.75 1.05
CA ASP A 379 -48.93 -18.98 1.66
C ASP A 379 -50.16 -18.63 0.76
N ASN A 380 -49.97 -18.21 -0.51
CA ASN A 380 -51.08 -17.90 -1.39
C ASN A 380 -50.96 -18.63 -2.74
N LYS A 381 -50.85 -19.96 -2.74
CA LYS A 381 -51.15 -20.82 -3.90
C LYS A 381 -51.88 -22.07 -3.43
N LYS A 382 -53.13 -21.91 -3.10
CA LYS A 382 -54.18 -22.90 -3.26
C LYS A 382 -55.46 -22.15 -3.61
N ASP A 383 -56.13 -22.66 -4.64
CA ASP A 383 -57.42 -22.30 -5.24
C ASP A 383 -57.34 -21.22 -6.33
N ASP A 384 -57.41 -21.65 -7.54
CA ASP A 384 -58.52 -21.74 -8.48
C ASP A 384 -58.05 -22.11 -9.88
N SER A 385 -58.49 -23.27 -10.27
CA SER A 385 -58.57 -23.73 -11.66
C SER A 385 -59.86 -23.18 -12.27
N ASP A 386 -59.83 -22.99 -13.61
CA ASP A 386 -60.91 -22.84 -14.55
C ASP A 386 -61.35 -21.41 -14.92
N LYS A 387 -61.01 -20.95 -16.10
CA LYS A 387 -61.85 -20.80 -17.26
C LYS A 387 -61.16 -20.13 -18.43
N LYS A 388 -61.43 -20.75 -19.55
CA LYS A 388 -61.12 -20.40 -20.95
C LYS A 388 -61.82 -19.11 -21.40
N ASP A 389 -61.25 -18.65 -22.48
CA ASP A 389 -61.82 -18.15 -23.75
C ASP A 389 -61.78 -16.64 -24.03
N ASP A 390 -61.08 -16.39 -25.10
CA ASP A 390 -61.42 -15.72 -26.37
C ASP A 390 -61.51 -14.21 -26.50
N SER A 391 -60.86 -13.83 -27.57
CA SER A 391 -61.19 -12.83 -28.60
C SER A 391 -60.59 -11.42 -28.48
N ASP A 392 -59.69 -11.18 -29.42
CA ASP A 392 -59.80 -10.35 -30.62
C ASP A 392 -59.89 -8.81 -30.53
N LYS A 393 -58.92 -8.25 -31.24
CA LYS A 393 -59.01 -7.11 -32.18
C LYS A 393 -58.89 -5.65 -31.70
N LYS A 394 -57.86 -5.03 -32.31
CA LYS A 394 -57.92 -3.80 -33.14
C LYS A 394 -58.38 -2.50 -32.45
N ASP A 395 -57.84 -1.40 -32.72
CA ASP A 395 -57.30 -0.56 -33.75
C ASP A 395 -56.79 0.76 -33.17
N GLU A 396 -55.72 1.23 -33.70
CA GLU A 396 -55.50 2.46 -34.49
C GLU A 396 -55.81 3.84 -33.90
N SER A 397 -54.81 4.66 -34.09
CA SER A 397 -54.78 6.03 -34.61
C SER A 397 -54.92 7.15 -33.60
N ASP A 398 -54.14 8.05 -33.69
CA ASP A 398 -53.76 9.14 -34.53
C ASP A 398 -53.53 10.45 -33.73
N LYS A 399 -52.47 11.07 -34.09
CA LYS A 399 -52.21 12.48 -34.40
C LYS A 399 -52.28 13.57 -33.34
N LYS A 400 -51.18 14.25 -33.38
CA LYS A 400 -50.89 15.61 -33.82
C LYS A 400 -50.88 16.71 -32.78
N ASP A 401 -49.84 17.37 -32.86
CA ASP A 401 -49.44 18.77 -33.19
C ASP A 401 -49.75 19.78 -32.05
N ASP A 402 -49.01 20.67 -31.82
CA ASP A 402 -48.17 21.68 -32.42
C ASP A 402 -47.70 22.70 -31.37
N SER A 403 -46.56 23.11 -31.57
CA SER A 403 -46.00 24.45 -31.80
C SER A 403 -45.92 25.44 -30.63
N ASP A 404 -44.77 25.91 -30.62
CA ASP A 404 -44.31 27.27 -30.91
C ASP A 404 -44.03 28.23 -29.73
N LYS A 405 -42.85 28.71 -29.89
CA LYS A 405 -42.28 30.07 -29.85
C LYS A 405 -41.81 30.61 -28.55
N LYS A 406 -40.51 30.88 -28.62
CA LYS A 406 -39.85 32.19 -28.81
C LYS A 406 -39.89 33.08 -27.57
N ASP A 407 -38.97 33.74 -27.25
CA ASP A 407 -37.79 34.46 -27.69
C ASP A 407 -37.14 35.21 -26.49
N LEU A 408 -35.92 35.33 -26.55
CA LEU A 408 -35.08 36.57 -26.61
C LEU A 408 -34.64 37.26 -25.33
N LEU A 409 -33.35 37.44 -25.37
CA LEU A 409 -32.53 38.63 -25.12
C LEU A 409 -32.13 38.94 -23.68
N ASP A 410 -30.89 38.84 -23.52
CA ASP A 410 -29.78 39.82 -23.60
C ASP A 410 -29.50 40.59 -22.31
N THR A 411 -28.28 40.67 -22.11
CA THR A 411 -27.33 41.76 -21.81
C THR A 411 -26.84 41.90 -20.39
N ASP A 412 -25.56 41.68 -20.34
CA ASP A 412 -24.47 42.58 -19.97
C ASP A 412 -24.24 43.07 -18.55
N THR A 413 -22.97 42.91 -18.26
CA THR A 413 -22.03 43.80 -17.57
C THR A 413 -22.14 44.02 -16.06
N LYS A 414 -21.24 43.50 -15.35
CA LYS A 414 -20.03 44.19 -14.88
C LYS A 414 -19.11 43.21 -14.13
#